data_3b911d5893935567e30c770a4a3a4256
#
_entry.id   3b911d5893935567e30c770a4a3a4256
#
_cell.length_a   1.000
_cell.length_b   1.000
_cell.length_c   1.000
_cell.angle_alpha   90.00
_cell.angle_beta   90.00
_cell.angle_gamma   90.00
#
_symmetry.space_group_name_H-M   'P 1'
#
loop_
_entity.id
_entity.type
_entity.pdbx_description
1 polymer ?
#
loop_
_entity_poly.entity_id
_entity_poly.type
_entity_poly.pdbx_seq_one_letter_code
_entity_poly.pdbx_strand_id
1 'polypeptide(L)'
;MKSHKKEIITVAILMAAAVVIFAGILKPEATQTKKCSLIYIPKIRDNTNDFWTSVISGCKMAAEEYESDLEILAPDKEENIEEQNKLLKKAIEQKPDAILFS
;
A
#
# COMPACT_ATOMS: atom_id res chain seq x y z
N MET A 1 -9.49 -17.40 -56.18
CA MET A 1 -8.51 -16.47 -55.56
C MET A 1 -9.08 -15.31 -54.79
N LYS A 2 -10.32 -14.92 -55.04
CA LYS A 2 -10.93 -13.84 -54.25
C LYS A 2 -11.35 -14.24 -52.83
N SER A 3 -11.50 -15.52 -52.54
CA SER A 3 -11.87 -16.04 -51.19
C SER A 3 -10.74 -15.97 -50.18
N HIS A 4 -9.48 -16.09 -50.60
CA HIS A 4 -8.33 -16.09 -49.67
C HIS A 4 -8.04 -14.71 -49.08
N LYS A 5 -8.31 -13.61 -49.79
CA LYS A 5 -8.15 -12.25 -49.27
C LYS A 5 -9.11 -11.95 -48.17
N LYS A 6 -10.37 -12.39 -48.25
CA LYS A 6 -11.39 -12.19 -47.21
C LYS A 6 -11.05 -13.00 -45.95
N GLU A 7 -10.58 -14.20 -46.12
CA GLU A 7 -10.17 -15.06 -45.00
C GLU A 7 -8.95 -14.50 -44.27
N ILE A 8 -7.96 -14.01 -45.00
CA ILE A 8 -6.77 -13.39 -44.43
C ILE A 8 -7.13 -12.12 -43.69
N ILE A 9 -7.99 -11.29 -44.20
CA ILE A 9 -8.45 -10.06 -43.55
C ILE A 9 -9.24 -10.41 -42.30
N THR A 10 -10.12 -11.42 -42.32
CA THR A 10 -10.91 -11.86 -41.17
C THR A 10 -9.99 -12.39 -40.07
N VAL A 11 -9.01 -13.22 -40.40
CA VAL A 11 -8.04 -13.75 -39.44
C VAL A 11 -7.20 -12.64 -38.84
N ALA A 12 -6.74 -11.67 -39.65
CA ALA A 12 -5.96 -10.52 -39.16
C ALA A 12 -6.75 -9.67 -38.18
N ILE A 13 -8.03 -9.44 -38.44
CA ILE A 13 -8.93 -8.68 -37.54
C ILE A 13 -9.13 -9.43 -36.23
N LEU A 14 -9.34 -10.76 -36.28
CA LEU A 14 -9.51 -11.59 -35.10
C LEU A 14 -8.24 -11.62 -34.25
N MET A 15 -7.06 -11.70 -34.88
CA MET A 15 -5.78 -11.66 -34.16
C MET A 15 -5.52 -10.31 -33.52
N ALA A 16 -5.83 -9.23 -34.23
CA ALA A 16 -5.69 -7.88 -33.67
C ALA A 16 -6.61 -7.66 -32.47
N ALA A 17 -7.87 -8.13 -32.55
CA ALA A 17 -8.80 -8.08 -31.43
C ALA A 17 -8.31 -8.89 -30.22
N ALA A 18 -7.76 -10.10 -30.47
CA ALA A 18 -7.21 -10.95 -29.42
C ALA A 18 -6.02 -10.26 -28.72
N VAL A 19 -5.14 -9.60 -29.45
CA VAL A 19 -4.00 -8.87 -28.89
C VAL A 19 -4.47 -7.71 -28.02
N VAL A 20 -5.48 -6.97 -28.46
CA VAL A 20 -6.04 -5.84 -27.68
C VAL A 20 -6.68 -6.34 -26.40
N ILE A 21 -7.46 -7.43 -26.44
CA ILE A 21 -8.09 -8.04 -25.27
C ILE A 21 -7.01 -8.56 -24.32
N PHE A 22 -6.00 -9.26 -24.82
CA PHE A 22 -4.90 -9.79 -24.03
C PHE A 22 -4.08 -8.70 -23.38
N ALA A 23 -3.76 -7.62 -24.10
CA ALA A 23 -3.09 -6.44 -23.55
C ALA A 23 -3.93 -5.75 -22.47
N GLY A 24 -5.26 -5.73 -22.62
CA GLY A 24 -6.19 -5.22 -21.61
C GLY A 24 -6.22 -6.07 -20.35
N ILE A 25 -6.13 -7.40 -20.48
CA ILE A 25 -6.10 -8.33 -19.35
C ILE A 25 -4.74 -8.30 -18.64
N LEU A 26 -3.66 -8.19 -19.41
CA LEU A 26 -2.29 -8.13 -18.89
C LEU A 26 -1.85 -6.74 -18.48
N LYS A 27 -2.69 -5.73 -18.69
CA LYS A 27 -2.42 -4.43 -18.11
C LYS A 27 -2.34 -4.65 -16.61
N PRO A 28 -1.12 -4.65 -16.02
CA PRO A 28 -1.07 -4.71 -14.57
C PRO A 28 -1.89 -3.54 -14.06
N GLU A 29 -2.59 -3.75 -12.96
CA GLU A 29 -3.20 -2.65 -12.22
C GLU A 29 -2.09 -1.75 -11.67
N ALA A 30 -1.14 -1.39 -12.52
CA ALA A 30 -0.04 -0.47 -12.25
C ALA A 30 -0.53 0.95 -12.00
N THR A 31 -1.83 1.10 -11.97
CA THR A 31 -2.49 2.36 -11.66
C THR A 31 -2.61 2.60 -10.16
N GLN A 32 -2.19 1.67 -9.32
CA GLN A 32 -2.01 1.99 -7.91
C GLN A 32 -0.65 2.66 -7.70
N THR A 33 -0.55 3.87 -8.20
CA THR A 33 0.54 4.78 -7.88
C THR A 33 0.42 5.30 -6.45
N LYS A 34 -0.71 5.03 -5.79
CA LYS A 34 -0.93 5.46 -4.42
C LYS A 34 -0.36 4.43 -3.46
N LYS A 35 0.72 4.78 -2.78
CA LYS A 35 1.27 4.00 -1.69
C LYS A 35 0.24 3.84 -0.58
N CYS A 36 0.21 2.67 0.04
CA CYS A 36 -0.59 2.44 1.23
C CYS A 36 -0.10 3.35 2.35
N SER A 37 -1.01 4.09 2.97
CA SER A 37 -0.72 5.00 4.06
C SER A 37 -1.06 4.32 5.39
N LEU A 38 -0.05 4.14 6.23
CA LEU A 38 -0.18 3.45 7.51
C LEU A 38 0.27 4.38 8.63
N ILE A 39 -0.45 4.33 9.75
CA ILE A 39 -0.05 5.00 10.97
C ILE A 39 0.08 3.94 12.06
N TYR A 40 1.22 3.90 12.74
CA TYR A 40 1.45 3.04 13.88
C TYR A 40 1.51 3.87 15.15
N ILE A 41 0.69 3.52 16.12
CA ILE A 41 0.67 4.16 17.44
C ILE A 41 1.15 3.12 18.45
N PRO A 42 2.47 3.05 18.72
CA PRO A 42 2.99 2.17 19.75
C PRO A 42 2.62 2.67 21.15
N LYS A 43 2.75 1.80 22.12
CA LYS A 43 2.49 2.15 23.51
C LYS A 43 3.39 3.27 24.01
N ILE A 44 4.64 3.28 23.57
CA ILE A 44 5.64 4.27 23.95
C ILE A 44 6.74 4.36 22.90
N ARG A 45 7.34 5.54 22.79
CA ARG A 45 8.60 5.71 22.06
C ARG A 45 9.72 5.84 23.11
N ASP A 46 10.32 4.75 23.46
CA ASP A 46 11.43 4.71 24.41
C ASP A 46 12.69 4.15 23.71
N ASN A 47 13.63 5.02 23.42
CA ASN A 47 14.88 4.64 22.77
C ASN A 47 15.80 3.83 23.66
N THR A 48 15.51 3.76 24.97
CA THR A 48 16.29 2.98 25.92
C THR A 48 15.74 1.56 26.07
N ASN A 49 14.54 1.29 25.57
CA ASN A 49 13.90 0.00 25.63
C ASN A 49 14.05 -0.73 24.28
N ASP A 50 14.90 -1.74 24.27
CA ASP A 50 15.22 -2.50 23.06
C ASP A 50 13.98 -3.16 22.42
N PHE A 51 12.99 -3.53 23.21
CA PHE A 51 11.75 -4.14 22.70
C PHE A 51 11.01 -3.18 21.75
N TRP A 52 10.71 -1.97 22.21
CA TRP A 52 9.96 -1.00 21.42
C TRP A 52 10.78 -0.48 20.24
N THR A 53 12.08 -0.29 20.45
CA THR A 53 13.00 0.10 19.37
C THR A 53 13.02 -0.96 18.26
N SER A 54 13.05 -2.24 18.64
CA SER A 54 13.03 -3.35 17.68
C SER A 54 11.69 -3.45 16.94
N VAL A 55 10.57 -3.26 17.63
CA VAL A 55 9.23 -3.27 17.01
C VAL A 55 9.10 -2.15 15.99
N ILE A 56 9.48 -0.94 16.35
CA ILE A 56 9.43 0.22 15.45
C ILE A 56 10.33 0.02 14.24
N SER A 57 11.56 -0.46 14.46
CA SER A 57 12.51 -0.76 13.39
C SER A 57 11.96 -1.81 12.43
N GLY A 58 11.36 -2.88 12.95
CA GLY A 58 10.73 -3.92 12.14
C GLY A 58 9.59 -3.38 11.30
N CYS A 59 8.74 -2.52 11.88
CA CYS A 59 7.65 -1.87 11.16
C CYS A 59 8.16 -1.00 10.02
N LYS A 60 9.21 -0.23 10.26
CA LYS A 60 9.82 0.61 9.23
C LYS A 60 10.40 -0.21 8.08
N MET A 61 11.08 -1.31 8.40
CA MET A 61 11.65 -2.20 7.40
C MET A 61 10.56 -2.86 6.56
N ALA A 62 9.48 -3.32 7.18
CA ALA A 62 8.35 -3.91 6.47
C ALA A 62 7.67 -2.89 5.56
N ALA A 63 7.46 -1.66 6.04
CA ALA A 63 6.85 -0.60 5.25
C ALA A 63 7.70 -0.27 4.02
N GLU A 64 9.02 -0.24 4.17
CA GLU A 64 9.94 -0.01 3.07
C GLU A 64 9.89 -1.16 2.05
N GLU A 65 9.88 -2.41 2.54
CA GLU A 65 9.81 -3.60 1.67
C GLU A 65 8.53 -3.63 0.82
N TYR A 66 7.40 -3.24 1.41
CA TYR A 66 6.11 -3.22 0.72
C TYR A 66 5.76 -1.87 0.11
N GLU A 67 6.73 -0.97 0.04
CA GLU A 67 6.55 0.39 -0.53
C GLU A 67 5.35 1.13 0.06
N SER A 68 5.18 1.04 1.36
CA SER A 68 4.12 1.71 2.11
C SER A 68 4.65 2.93 2.84
N ASP A 69 3.81 3.96 2.98
CA ASP A 69 4.13 5.10 3.82
C ASP A 69 3.73 4.81 5.27
N LEU A 70 4.68 4.85 6.17
CA LEU A 70 4.45 4.61 7.59
C LEU A 70 4.81 5.84 8.41
N GLU A 71 3.83 6.34 9.15
CA GLU A 71 4.05 7.38 10.16
C GLU A 71 3.92 6.75 11.55
N ILE A 72 4.81 7.12 12.45
CA ILE A 72 4.80 6.63 13.82
C ILE A 72 4.44 7.79 14.75
N LEU A 73 3.31 7.64 15.43
CA LEU A 73 2.83 8.59 16.42
C LEU A 73 2.90 7.92 17.79
N ALA A 74 3.90 8.26 18.58
CA ALA A 74 4.13 7.60 19.84
C ALA A 74 4.08 8.60 21.00
N PRO A 75 3.44 8.24 22.14
CA PRO A 75 3.51 9.05 23.34
C PRO A 75 4.93 8.99 23.93
N ASP A 76 5.30 10.04 24.68
CA ASP A 76 6.60 10.12 25.33
C ASP A 76 6.69 9.21 26.58
N LYS A 77 5.55 8.94 27.17
CA LYS A 77 5.45 8.13 28.41
C LYS A 77 4.39 7.05 28.25
N GLU A 78 4.71 5.85 28.71
CA GLU A 78 3.86 4.66 28.60
C GLU A 78 2.48 4.84 29.26
N GLU A 79 2.39 5.57 30.35
CA GLU A 79 1.17 5.74 31.13
C GLU A 79 0.32 6.94 30.70
N ASN A 80 0.72 7.66 29.65
CA ASN A 80 0.00 8.84 29.22
C ASN A 80 -1.13 8.49 28.24
N ILE A 81 -2.24 8.03 28.82
CA ILE A 81 -3.44 7.62 28.07
C ILE A 81 -4.05 8.80 27.32
N GLU A 82 -4.05 9.98 27.90
CA GLU A 82 -4.58 11.17 27.23
C GLU A 82 -3.81 11.53 25.98
N GLU A 83 -2.49 11.47 26.04
CA GLU A 83 -1.64 11.72 24.87
C GLU A 83 -1.87 10.67 23.79
N GLN A 84 -1.97 9.39 24.17
CA GLN A 84 -2.27 8.31 23.25
C GLN A 84 -3.61 8.50 22.55
N ASN A 85 -4.63 8.93 23.29
CA ASN A 85 -5.95 9.23 22.73
C ASN A 85 -5.91 10.43 21.77
N LYS A 86 -5.13 11.44 22.07
CA LYS A 86 -4.94 12.59 21.17
C LYS A 86 -4.25 12.17 19.88
N LEU A 87 -3.24 11.33 19.98
CA LEU A 87 -2.54 10.79 18.81
C LEU A 87 -3.46 9.93 17.96
N LEU A 88 -4.33 9.13 18.58
CA LEU A 88 -5.31 8.35 17.85
C LEU A 88 -6.30 9.22 17.08
N LYS A 89 -6.80 10.27 17.69
CA LYS A 89 -7.68 11.24 17.02
C LYS A 89 -6.98 11.92 15.85
N LYS A 90 -5.73 12.32 16.03
CA LYS A 90 -4.91 12.89 14.97
C LYS A 90 -4.73 11.93 13.81
N ALA A 91 -4.48 10.65 14.11
CA ALA A 91 -4.34 9.60 13.10
C ALA A 91 -5.63 9.42 12.30
N ILE A 92 -6.78 9.39 12.96
CA ILE A 92 -8.09 9.27 12.31
C ILE A 92 -8.35 10.44 11.37
N GLU A 93 -8.01 11.65 11.80
CA GLU A 93 -8.18 12.87 11.00
C GLU A 93 -7.36 12.86 9.71
N GLN A 94 -6.20 12.20 9.71
CA GLN A 94 -5.35 12.07 8.54
C GLN A 94 -5.88 11.07 7.50
N LYS A 95 -6.91 10.29 7.84
CA LYS A 95 -7.54 9.30 6.97
C LYS A 95 -6.54 8.33 6.33
N PRO A 96 -5.71 7.63 7.14
CA PRO A 96 -4.81 6.62 6.60
C PRO A 96 -5.58 5.39 6.10
N ASP A 97 -4.92 4.54 5.35
CA ASP A 97 -5.52 3.27 4.92
C ASP A 97 -5.68 2.30 6.09
N ALA A 98 -4.77 2.36 7.06
CA ALA A 98 -4.88 1.56 8.28
C ALA A 98 -4.16 2.24 9.45
N ILE A 99 -4.63 1.94 10.66
CA ILE A 99 -4.01 2.36 11.90
C ILE A 99 -3.65 1.11 12.69
N LEU A 100 -2.37 0.99 13.04
CA LEU A 100 -1.86 -0.05 13.93
C LEU A 100 -1.77 0.55 15.34
N PHE A 101 -2.43 -0.09 16.27
CA PHE A 101 -2.52 0.41 17.64
C PHE A 101 -2.11 -0.69 18.63
N SER A 102 -1.17 -0.40 19.50
CA SER A 102 -0.74 -1.35 20.53
C SER A 102 -0.62 -0.74 21.94
#